data_393c14f67f5a4e90fa6ad4166a226f52
#
_entry.id   393c14f67f5a4e90fa6ad4166a226f52
#
_cell.length_a   1.000
_cell.length_b   1.000
_cell.length_c   1.000
_cell.angle_alpha   90.00
_cell.angle_beta   90.00
_cell.angle_gamma   90.00
#
_symmetry.space_group_name_H-M   'P 1'
#
loop_
_entity.id
_entity.type
_entity.pdbx_description
1 polymer ?
#
loop_
_entity_poly.entity_id
_entity_poly.type
_entity_poly.pdbx_seq_one_letter_code
_entity_poly.pdbx_strand_id
1 'polypeptide(L)'
;TISSTVDSPTNISVCAMGPKYAGRYIKNVDLSVKTPDLIAERLETSDHRLIDPVVDITNYILLELGQPLHAFDHDKLVGDIKVRFAKEAEELTLLDETKISLNKDCLVIADKKGSIAFAGIMGGLDSSVTDSTKSIYLESAYFKPEVVRGKARRFGLQTDASMRFERG
;
A
#
# COMPACT_ATOMS: atom_id res chain seq x y z
N THR A 1 18.29 8.49 16.56
CA THR A 1 18.02 7.09 16.91
C THR A 1 16.54 7.00 17.24
N ILE A 2 15.70 6.60 16.30
CA ILE A 2 14.28 6.34 16.57
C ILE A 2 14.19 4.93 17.14
N SER A 3 14.14 4.83 18.44
CA SER A 3 13.78 3.60 19.14
C SER A 3 12.27 3.47 19.10
N SER A 4 11.71 2.77 18.14
CA SER A 4 10.29 2.46 18.09
C SER A 4 10.05 0.97 18.27
N THR A 5 10.04 0.52 19.51
CA THR A 5 9.22 -0.62 19.92
C THR A 5 7.82 -0.09 20.17
N VAL A 6 7.09 0.19 19.12
CA VAL A 6 5.65 0.40 19.24
C VAL A 6 5.00 -0.93 18.89
N ASP A 7 4.41 -1.58 19.88
CA ASP A 7 3.54 -2.73 19.64
C ASP A 7 2.48 -2.30 18.63
N SER A 8 2.49 -2.92 17.47
CA SER A 8 1.46 -2.65 16.47
C SER A 8 0.14 -3.17 17.04
N PRO A 9 -0.90 -2.33 17.17
CA PRO A 9 -2.20 -2.79 17.64
C PRO A 9 -2.90 -3.70 16.63
N THR A 10 -2.28 -3.92 15.47
CA THR A 10 -2.85 -4.64 14.34
C THR A 10 -2.08 -5.93 14.11
N ASN A 11 -2.75 -7.07 14.27
CA ASN A 11 -2.18 -8.36 13.92
C ASN A 11 -2.22 -8.57 12.41
N ILE A 12 -1.29 -9.38 11.92
CA ILE A 12 -1.16 -9.71 10.50
C ILE A 12 -1.37 -11.21 10.33
N SER A 13 -2.24 -11.59 9.41
CA SER A 13 -2.35 -12.97 8.93
C SER A 13 -2.17 -13.04 7.42
N VAL A 14 -1.42 -14.04 6.96
CA VAL A 14 -1.05 -14.20 5.56
C VAL A 14 -1.48 -15.56 5.05
N CYS A 15 -2.06 -15.60 3.85
CA CYS A 15 -2.50 -16.87 3.24
C CYS A 15 -1.31 -17.77 2.86
N ALA A 16 -1.58 -19.05 2.61
CA ALA A 16 -0.59 -20.09 2.34
C ALA A 16 0.28 -19.89 1.08
N MET A 17 -0.06 -18.94 0.19
CA MET A 17 0.74 -18.61 -1.00
C MET A 17 2.04 -17.84 -0.70
N GLY A 18 2.33 -17.58 0.60
CA GLY A 18 3.61 -17.15 1.11
C GLY A 18 4.10 -15.76 0.70
N PRO A 19 3.26 -14.70 0.64
CA PRO A 19 3.80 -13.36 0.62
C PRO A 19 4.58 -13.13 1.92
N LYS A 20 5.67 -12.37 1.84
CA LYS A 20 6.26 -11.77 3.04
C LYS A 20 5.55 -10.45 3.26
N TYR A 21 5.09 -10.20 4.46
CA TYR A 21 4.36 -8.99 4.79
C TYR A 21 4.84 -8.45 6.14
N ALA A 22 5.31 -7.22 6.13
CA ALA A 22 5.68 -6.48 7.31
C ALA A 22 4.84 -5.20 7.39
N GLY A 23 4.40 -4.87 8.58
CA GLY A 23 3.66 -3.65 8.84
C GLY A 23 4.23 -2.91 10.04
N ARG A 24 4.15 -1.59 10.02
CA ARG A 24 4.54 -0.74 11.14
C ARG A 24 3.49 0.32 11.41
N TYR A 25 3.07 0.40 12.64
CA TYR A 25 2.22 1.49 13.12
C TYR A 25 3.07 2.71 13.48
N ILE A 26 2.72 3.89 12.93
CA ILE A 26 3.41 5.16 13.16
C ILE A 26 2.37 6.18 13.59
N LYS A 27 2.58 6.78 14.77
CA LYS A 27 1.73 7.82 15.37
C LYS A 27 2.29 9.20 15.11
N ASN A 28 1.43 10.20 15.33
CA ASN A 28 1.79 11.61 15.30
C ASN A 28 2.42 12.01 13.96
N VAL A 29 1.85 11.51 12.88
CA VAL A 29 2.21 11.92 11.53
C VAL A 29 1.68 13.33 11.30
N ASP A 30 2.53 14.20 10.79
CA ASP A 30 2.16 15.55 10.38
C ASP A 30 2.32 15.68 8.87
N LEU A 31 1.20 15.73 8.16
CA LEU A 31 1.15 15.85 6.70
C LEU A 31 1.22 17.31 6.22
N SER A 32 1.20 18.28 7.13
CA SER A 32 1.36 19.70 6.79
C SER A 32 2.81 20.10 6.55
N VAL A 33 3.76 19.27 6.94
CA VAL A 33 5.18 19.53 6.73
C VAL A 33 5.57 19.34 5.26
N LYS A 34 6.50 20.17 4.80
CA LYS A 34 7.05 20.02 3.45
C LYS A 34 7.90 18.74 3.36
N THR A 35 7.78 18.04 2.24
CA THR A 35 8.72 16.97 1.89
C THR A 35 10.14 17.50 1.89
N PRO A 36 11.12 16.81 2.54
CA PRO A 36 12.51 17.25 2.57
C PRO A 36 13.07 17.54 1.17
N ASP A 37 13.80 18.64 1.00
CA ASP A 37 14.25 19.12 -0.30
C ASP A 37 15.01 18.05 -1.10
N LEU A 38 15.87 17.25 -0.45
CA LEU A 38 16.60 16.16 -1.11
C LEU A 38 15.65 15.10 -1.72
N ILE A 39 14.58 14.76 -1.00
CA ILE A 39 13.59 13.78 -1.47
C ILE A 39 12.78 14.39 -2.61
N ALA A 40 12.33 15.64 -2.44
CA ALA A 40 11.55 16.35 -3.45
C ALA A 40 12.33 16.48 -4.77
N GLU A 41 13.58 16.91 -4.73
CA GLU A 41 14.44 17.04 -5.92
C GLU A 41 14.62 15.70 -6.65
N ARG A 42 14.84 14.62 -5.91
CA ARG A 42 15.01 13.27 -6.52
C ARG A 42 13.73 12.74 -7.15
N LEU A 43 12.59 12.99 -6.51
CA LEU A 43 11.30 12.59 -7.06
C LEU A 43 10.99 13.37 -8.34
N GLU A 44 11.13 14.70 -8.32
CA GLU A 44 10.88 15.55 -9.48
C GLU A 44 11.80 15.24 -10.66
N THR A 45 13.10 14.98 -10.39
CA THR A 45 14.07 14.57 -11.43
C THR A 45 13.74 13.20 -12.03
N SER A 46 12.95 12.39 -11.33
CA SER A 46 12.48 11.07 -11.78
C SER A 46 11.05 11.10 -12.32
N ASP A 47 10.54 12.27 -12.67
CA ASP A 47 9.17 12.48 -13.19
C ASP A 47 8.06 12.08 -12.20
N HIS A 48 8.35 12.07 -10.89
CA HIS A 48 7.35 11.83 -9.86
C HIS A 48 6.81 13.15 -9.33
N ARG A 49 5.48 13.26 -9.34
CA ARG A 49 4.79 14.41 -8.75
C ARG A 49 4.81 14.29 -7.22
N LEU A 50 5.10 15.39 -6.52
CA LEU A 50 4.94 15.49 -5.08
C LEU A 50 3.44 15.50 -4.71
N ILE A 51 3.08 14.76 -3.69
CA ILE A 51 1.70 14.58 -3.21
C ILE A 51 1.59 15.03 -1.75
N ASP A 52 2.17 14.28 -0.86
CA ASP A 52 2.29 14.56 0.57
C ASP A 52 3.55 13.86 1.11
N PRO A 53 4.08 14.27 2.28
CA PRO A 53 5.36 13.75 2.76
C PRO A 53 5.37 12.24 3.01
N VAL A 54 4.24 11.60 3.29
CA VAL A 54 4.16 10.15 3.49
C VAL A 54 4.26 9.43 2.14
N VAL A 55 3.46 9.82 1.17
CA VAL A 55 3.49 9.25 -0.18
C VAL A 55 4.82 9.52 -0.85
N ASP A 56 5.37 10.72 -0.72
CA ASP A 56 6.66 11.10 -1.29
C ASP A 56 7.80 10.23 -0.72
N ILE A 57 7.81 9.99 0.60
CA ILE A 57 8.80 9.10 1.22
C ILE A 57 8.63 7.65 0.69
N THR A 58 7.41 7.15 0.53
CA THR A 58 7.21 5.80 -0.02
C THR A 58 7.66 5.69 -1.47
N ASN A 59 7.41 6.71 -2.28
CA ASN A 59 7.89 6.79 -3.65
C ASN A 59 9.42 6.92 -3.73
N TYR A 60 10.01 7.70 -2.83
CA TYR A 60 11.47 7.79 -2.74
C TYR A 60 12.12 6.44 -2.43
N ILE A 61 11.58 5.69 -1.46
CA ILE A 61 12.06 4.33 -1.13
C ILE A 61 11.89 3.37 -2.32
N LEU A 62 10.79 3.49 -3.05
CA LEU A 62 10.58 2.72 -4.27
C LEU A 62 11.68 2.99 -5.32
N LEU A 63 12.06 4.24 -5.52
CA LEU A 63 13.13 4.61 -6.47
C LEU A 63 14.51 4.18 -5.99
N GLU A 64 14.83 4.43 -4.71
CA GLU A 64 16.14 4.18 -4.14
C GLU A 64 16.43 2.68 -3.96
N LEU A 65 15.46 1.91 -3.47
CA LEU A 65 15.62 0.51 -3.08
C LEU A 65 14.86 -0.48 -3.97
N GLY A 66 14.00 0.01 -4.86
CA GLY A 66 13.13 -0.86 -5.66
C GLY A 66 11.99 -1.52 -4.88
N GLN A 67 11.81 -1.18 -3.60
CA GLN A 67 10.81 -1.77 -2.72
C GLN A 67 9.55 -0.90 -2.66
N PRO A 68 8.41 -1.36 -3.24
CA PRO A 68 7.15 -0.66 -3.06
C PRO A 68 6.72 -0.68 -1.59
N LEU A 69 6.31 0.48 -1.09
CA LEU A 69 5.69 0.65 0.21
C LEU A 69 4.29 1.21 0.02
N HIS A 70 3.41 0.95 1.00
CA HIS A 70 2.08 1.56 1.03
C HIS A 70 1.76 2.04 2.45
N ALA A 71 1.07 3.17 2.55
CA ALA A 71 0.61 3.72 3.80
C ALA A 71 -0.92 3.75 3.83
N PHE A 72 -1.50 3.11 4.83
CA PHE A 72 -2.92 3.20 5.15
C PHE A 72 -3.13 4.21 6.27
N ASP A 73 -4.23 4.95 6.22
CA ASP A 73 -4.71 5.68 7.38
C ASP A 73 -5.16 4.67 8.44
N HIS A 74 -4.41 4.61 9.55
CA HIS A 74 -4.66 3.61 10.58
C HIS A 74 -6.03 3.76 11.24
N ASP A 75 -6.54 4.98 11.35
CA ASP A 75 -7.82 5.23 12.02
C ASP A 75 -9.03 4.78 11.17
N LYS A 76 -8.81 4.52 9.87
CA LYS A 76 -9.80 3.96 8.94
C LYS A 76 -9.81 2.43 8.92
N LEU A 77 -8.75 1.78 9.43
CA LEU A 77 -8.64 0.32 9.49
C LEU A 77 -9.50 -0.26 10.61
N VAL A 78 -10.07 -1.42 10.38
CA VAL A 78 -10.90 -2.11 11.37
C VAL A 78 -10.38 -3.52 11.66
N GLY A 79 -9.79 -3.67 12.83
CA GLY A 79 -9.24 -4.95 13.30
C GLY A 79 -7.95 -5.35 12.59
N ASP A 80 -7.75 -6.66 12.43
CA ASP A 80 -6.50 -7.21 11.92
C ASP A 80 -6.38 -7.14 10.40
N ILE A 81 -5.15 -7.01 9.92
CA ILE A 81 -4.83 -7.06 8.48
C ILE A 81 -4.72 -8.52 8.04
N LYS A 82 -5.35 -8.83 6.92
CA LYS A 82 -5.32 -10.15 6.29
C LYS A 82 -4.90 -10.05 4.84
N VAL A 83 -3.82 -10.74 4.49
CA VAL A 83 -3.47 -10.95 3.08
C VAL A 83 -4.12 -12.24 2.62
N ARG A 84 -5.09 -12.14 1.73
CA ARG A 84 -5.92 -13.26 1.26
C ARG A 84 -6.32 -13.11 -0.20
N PHE A 85 -6.84 -14.16 -0.78
CA PHE A 85 -7.55 -14.02 -2.06
C PHE A 85 -8.90 -13.32 -1.86
N ALA A 86 -9.31 -12.56 -2.85
CA ALA A 86 -10.62 -11.92 -2.89
C ALA A 86 -11.75 -12.97 -2.91
N LYS A 87 -12.93 -12.54 -2.50
CA LYS A 87 -14.17 -13.29 -2.76
C LYS A 87 -14.60 -13.06 -4.20
N GLU A 88 -15.48 -13.92 -4.72
CA GLU A 88 -16.07 -13.69 -6.03
C GLU A 88 -16.88 -12.40 -6.02
N ALA A 89 -16.66 -11.56 -7.04
CA ALA A 89 -17.29 -10.26 -7.20
C ALA A 89 -17.08 -9.30 -5.99
N GLU A 90 -15.97 -9.44 -5.27
CA GLU A 90 -15.63 -8.51 -4.18
C GLU A 90 -15.30 -7.13 -4.76
N GLU A 91 -16.04 -6.13 -4.34
CA GLU A 91 -15.84 -4.76 -4.83
C GLU A 91 -14.71 -4.05 -4.08
N LEU A 92 -13.96 -3.23 -4.81
CA LEU A 92 -12.94 -2.35 -4.27
C LEU A 92 -12.91 -1.05 -5.09
N THR A 93 -12.96 0.08 -4.41
CA THR A 93 -12.69 1.39 -5.01
C THR A 93 -11.21 1.71 -4.80
N LEU A 94 -10.48 1.92 -5.87
CA LEU A 94 -9.03 2.19 -5.86
C LEU A 94 -8.73 3.68 -5.61
N LEU A 95 -7.45 3.99 -5.35
CA LEU A 95 -6.98 5.37 -5.11
C LEU A 95 -7.26 6.34 -6.27
N ASP A 96 -7.36 5.85 -7.50
CA ASP A 96 -7.73 6.61 -8.69
C ASP A 96 -9.26 6.70 -8.91
N GLU A 97 -10.03 6.35 -7.88
CA GLU A 97 -11.50 6.30 -7.87
C GLU A 97 -12.12 5.23 -8.78
N THR A 98 -11.30 4.43 -9.46
CA THR A 98 -11.78 3.30 -10.27
C THR A 98 -12.43 2.25 -9.38
N LYS A 99 -13.65 1.86 -9.70
CA LYS A 99 -14.35 0.75 -9.04
C LYS A 99 -14.09 -0.54 -9.81
N ILE A 100 -13.60 -1.54 -9.10
CA ILE A 100 -13.30 -2.86 -9.66
C ILE A 100 -14.07 -3.95 -8.94
N SER A 101 -14.43 -4.99 -9.67
CA SER A 101 -15.02 -6.22 -9.14
C SER A 101 -14.00 -7.34 -9.25
N LEU A 102 -13.48 -7.77 -8.12
CA LEU A 102 -12.37 -8.72 -8.02
C LEU A 102 -12.86 -10.17 -8.15
N ASN A 103 -11.98 -11.04 -8.66
CA ASN A 103 -12.22 -12.47 -8.75
C ASN A 103 -11.40 -13.21 -7.68
N LYS A 104 -11.73 -14.49 -7.45
CA LYS A 104 -11.06 -15.36 -6.46
C LYS A 104 -9.56 -15.57 -6.69
N ASP A 105 -9.05 -15.23 -7.86
CA ASP A 105 -7.63 -15.34 -8.19
C ASP A 105 -6.84 -14.04 -7.96
N CYS A 106 -7.51 -12.98 -7.44
CA CYS A 106 -6.91 -11.71 -7.08
C CYS A 106 -6.48 -11.72 -5.62
N LEU A 107 -5.22 -11.40 -5.34
CA LEU A 107 -4.72 -11.24 -3.98
C LEU A 107 -5.09 -9.84 -3.46
N VAL A 108 -5.59 -9.77 -2.24
CA VAL A 108 -5.97 -8.51 -1.60
C VAL A 108 -5.38 -8.39 -0.22
N ILE A 109 -5.19 -7.15 0.21
CA ILE A 109 -5.04 -6.80 1.61
C ILE A 109 -6.42 -6.41 2.10
N ALA A 110 -6.83 -6.98 3.21
CA ALA A 110 -8.17 -6.81 3.76
C ALA A 110 -8.12 -6.57 5.27
N ASP A 111 -9.10 -5.88 5.77
CA ASP A 111 -9.41 -5.77 7.18
C ASP A 111 -10.72 -6.51 7.53
N LYS A 112 -11.31 -6.21 8.68
CA LYS A 112 -12.57 -6.84 9.09
C LYS A 112 -13.77 -6.44 8.21
N LYS A 113 -13.73 -5.26 7.58
CA LYS A 113 -14.81 -4.79 6.70
C LYS A 113 -14.74 -5.44 5.31
N GLY A 114 -13.56 -5.61 4.76
CA GLY A 114 -13.37 -6.12 3.40
C GLY A 114 -12.00 -5.80 2.83
N SER A 115 -11.88 -5.83 1.51
CA SER A 115 -10.64 -5.48 0.81
C SER A 115 -10.33 -3.99 0.94
N ILE A 116 -9.11 -3.67 1.35
CA ILE A 116 -8.58 -2.31 1.52
C ILE A 116 -7.48 -1.98 0.50
N ALA A 117 -6.95 -2.99 -0.19
CA ALA A 117 -6.00 -2.80 -1.28
C ALA A 117 -5.99 -4.01 -2.23
N PHE A 118 -5.70 -3.76 -3.50
CA PHE A 118 -5.33 -4.79 -4.46
C PHE A 118 -3.83 -5.07 -4.33
N ALA A 119 -3.50 -6.19 -3.70
CA ALA A 119 -2.14 -6.48 -3.26
C ALA A 119 -1.10 -6.40 -4.39
N GLY A 120 -0.06 -5.59 -4.17
CA GLY A 120 1.01 -5.36 -5.14
C GLY A 120 0.62 -4.53 -6.37
N ILE A 121 -0.58 -3.97 -6.40
CA ILE A 121 -1.08 -3.19 -7.54
C ILE A 121 -1.46 -1.78 -7.10
N MET A 122 -2.50 -1.62 -6.29
CA MET A 122 -2.97 -0.29 -5.87
C MET A 122 -3.75 -0.35 -4.56
N GLY A 123 -3.58 0.66 -3.73
CA GLY A 123 -4.35 0.84 -2.50
C GLY A 123 -5.83 1.18 -2.77
N GLY A 124 -6.66 0.94 -1.77
CA GLY A 124 -8.06 1.34 -1.80
C GLY A 124 -8.27 2.78 -1.30
N LEU A 125 -9.27 3.46 -1.86
CA LEU A 125 -9.60 4.84 -1.55
C LEU A 125 -10.05 5.02 -0.09
N ASP A 126 -10.87 4.09 0.42
CA ASP A 126 -11.45 4.20 1.75
C ASP A 126 -10.42 4.15 2.88
N SER A 127 -9.27 3.51 2.65
CA SER A 127 -8.17 3.38 3.61
C SER A 127 -7.01 4.34 3.35
N SER A 128 -7.16 5.25 2.38
CA SER A 128 -6.11 6.17 1.96
C SER A 128 -5.76 7.21 3.03
N VAL A 129 -4.52 7.63 3.02
CA VAL A 129 -4.03 8.79 3.78
C VAL A 129 -4.68 10.06 3.23
N THR A 130 -5.03 10.98 4.12
CA THR A 130 -5.62 12.29 3.81
C THR A 130 -4.99 13.34 4.71
N ASP A 131 -5.19 14.63 4.42
CA ASP A 131 -4.65 15.75 5.21
C ASP A 131 -4.98 15.67 6.71
N SER A 132 -6.07 14.99 7.07
CA SER A 132 -6.49 14.79 8.47
C SER A 132 -5.83 13.59 9.16
N THR A 133 -5.12 12.74 8.43
CA THR A 133 -4.47 11.53 8.97
C THR A 133 -3.43 11.88 10.02
N LYS A 134 -3.50 11.23 11.19
CA LYS A 134 -2.57 11.41 12.30
C LYS A 134 -1.79 10.15 12.65
N SER A 135 -2.23 9.02 12.16
CA SER A 135 -1.57 7.73 12.38
C SER A 135 -1.63 6.92 11.10
N ILE A 136 -0.52 6.29 10.74
CA ILE A 136 -0.47 5.42 9.56
C ILE A 136 -0.08 4.00 9.94
N TYR A 137 -0.54 3.07 9.13
CA TYR A 137 -0.03 1.72 9.07
C TYR A 137 0.78 1.59 7.79
N LEU A 138 2.12 1.55 7.95
CA LEU A 138 3.06 1.44 6.83
C LEU A 138 3.29 -0.03 6.49
N GLU A 139 3.03 -0.38 5.24
CA GLU A 139 3.23 -1.72 4.68
C GLU A 139 4.56 -1.80 3.93
N SER A 140 5.28 -2.89 4.15
CA SER A 140 6.35 -3.36 3.27
C SER A 140 6.12 -4.84 3.00
N ALA A 141 5.87 -5.20 1.75
CA ALA A 141 5.51 -6.55 1.40
C ALA A 141 6.30 -7.07 0.20
N TYR A 142 6.40 -8.40 0.12
CA TYR A 142 6.81 -9.11 -1.08
C TYR A 142 5.67 -10.03 -1.51
N PHE A 143 5.25 -9.88 -2.75
CA PHE A 143 4.27 -10.77 -3.38
C PHE A 143 4.95 -11.56 -4.48
N LYS A 144 4.66 -12.87 -4.55
CA LYS A 144 5.20 -13.70 -5.61
C LYS A 144 4.75 -13.20 -6.98
N PRO A 145 5.64 -13.08 -7.97
CA PRO A 145 5.28 -12.62 -9.32
C PRO A 145 4.07 -13.33 -9.92
N GLU A 146 3.91 -14.63 -9.65
CA GLU A 146 2.81 -15.45 -10.20
C GLU A 146 1.43 -14.98 -9.74
N VAL A 147 1.32 -14.37 -8.56
CA VAL A 147 0.05 -13.90 -8.03
C VAL A 147 -0.30 -12.47 -8.46
N VAL A 148 0.70 -11.70 -8.91
CA VAL A 148 0.51 -10.30 -9.36
C VAL A 148 0.48 -10.19 -10.88
N ARG A 149 1.29 -11.01 -11.56
CA ARG A 149 1.50 -10.93 -13.01
C ARG A 149 0.21 -10.96 -13.82
N GLY A 150 0.04 -9.95 -14.67
CA GLY A 150 -1.11 -9.80 -15.56
C GLY A 150 -2.41 -9.39 -14.87
N LYS A 151 -2.44 -9.34 -13.52
CA LYS A 151 -3.66 -8.96 -12.79
C LYS A 151 -3.98 -7.48 -12.99
N ALA A 152 -3.00 -6.60 -12.85
CA ALA A 152 -3.18 -5.16 -13.10
C ALA A 152 -3.75 -4.91 -14.49
N ARG A 153 -3.15 -5.50 -15.52
CA ARG A 153 -3.58 -5.34 -16.92
C ARG A 153 -5.02 -5.80 -17.17
N ARG A 154 -5.49 -6.85 -16.49
CA ARG A 154 -6.88 -7.33 -16.60
C ARG A 154 -7.90 -6.26 -16.22
N PHE A 155 -7.55 -5.38 -15.29
CA PHE A 155 -8.39 -4.27 -14.83
C PHE A 155 -8.01 -2.93 -15.48
N GLY A 156 -7.18 -2.94 -16.52
CA GLY A 156 -6.72 -1.70 -17.18
C GLY A 156 -5.77 -0.86 -16.33
N LEU A 157 -5.18 -1.45 -15.28
CA LEU A 157 -4.29 -0.77 -14.35
C LEU A 157 -2.83 -0.97 -14.75
N GLN A 158 -2.03 0.06 -14.49
CA GLN A 158 -0.57 0.01 -14.59
C GLN A 158 0.02 0.93 -13.53
N THR A 159 0.78 0.38 -12.59
CA THR A 159 1.42 1.12 -11.51
C THR A 159 2.89 0.72 -11.38
N ASP A 160 3.72 1.59 -10.81
CA ASP A 160 5.12 1.27 -10.55
C ASP A 160 5.25 0.06 -9.63
N ALA A 161 4.39 -0.07 -8.62
CA ALA A 161 4.34 -1.22 -7.73
C ALA A 161 4.06 -2.51 -8.53
N SER A 162 3.02 -2.51 -9.40
CA SER A 162 2.69 -3.69 -10.20
C SER A 162 3.83 -4.12 -11.12
N MET A 163 4.49 -3.16 -11.77
CA MET A 163 5.65 -3.44 -12.63
C MET A 163 6.82 -4.05 -11.85
N ARG A 164 7.06 -3.63 -10.60
CA ARG A 164 8.11 -4.18 -9.74
C ARG A 164 7.77 -5.60 -9.30
N PHE A 165 6.59 -5.81 -8.74
CA PHE A 165 6.18 -7.14 -8.25
C PHE A 165 5.98 -8.17 -9.36
N GLU A 166 5.62 -7.77 -10.58
CA GLU A 166 5.53 -8.71 -11.71
C GLU A 166 6.88 -9.25 -12.18
N ARG A 167 7.95 -8.53 -11.90
CA ARG A 167 9.31 -8.90 -12.32
C ARG A 167 10.08 -9.67 -11.25
N GLY A 168 9.74 -9.52 -10.00
CA GLY A 168 10.38 -10.15 -8.85
C GLY A 168 11.43 -9.27 -8.20
#